data_af7de19e8d463e579d05fa3346d6d825
#
_entry.id   af7de19e8d463e579d05fa3346d6d825
#
_cell.length_a   1.000
_cell.length_b   1.000
_cell.length_c   1.000
_cell.angle_alpha   90.00
_cell.angle_beta   90.00
_cell.angle_gamma   90.00
#
_symmetry.space_group_name_H-M   'P 1'
#
loop_
_entity.id
_entity.type
_entity.pdbx_description
1 polymer ?
#
loop_
_entity_poly.entity_id
_entity_poly.type
_entity_poly.pdbx_seq_one_letter_code
_entity_poly.pdbx_strand_id
1 'polypeptide(L)'
;MGYRLTLGLMLASALLLVHAQAPGMAQVMQNSEAPIDKPLSGYHFLTPETLAMQQDEFANPGYLWVAAGAEAFQQNVGTGSCANCHDSKAMVGVATRYPKFDESAQTLINLEGQINQCRTNRQQLPALALESQRMLYLSSFITRQSQGMATSVSIRGPAAPWLERGKDYFFQRRGQLNLACHQCHDQSWGKMLRGDLISQGQPNGFPAYRLEWQGLGSLHRRLQDCESGVRAKTQELGSDAYLALELYLVWRSQKLPLESPAVRR
;
A
#
# COMPACT_ATOMS: atom_id res chain seq x y z
N MET A 1 -8.77 -38.12 87.79
CA MET A 1 -7.96 -38.40 86.58
C MET A 1 -8.68 -37.77 85.38
N GLY A 2 -8.30 -36.58 84.99
CA GLY A 2 -8.99 -35.86 83.95
C GLY A 2 -8.05 -35.66 82.78
N TYR A 3 -8.46 -36.14 81.63
CA TYR A 3 -7.80 -35.89 80.33
C TYR A 3 -8.37 -34.60 79.69
N ARG A 4 -7.51 -33.59 79.44
CA ARG A 4 -7.86 -32.45 78.65
C ARG A 4 -7.51 -32.73 77.18
N LEU A 5 -8.52 -32.71 76.29
CA LEU A 5 -8.32 -32.69 74.85
C LEU A 5 -8.06 -31.24 74.41
N THR A 6 -6.93 -31.03 73.83
CA THR A 6 -6.58 -29.79 73.13
C THR A 6 -6.93 -29.92 71.64
N LEU A 7 -7.90 -29.11 71.21
CA LEU A 7 -8.31 -29.00 69.82
C LEU A 7 -7.34 -28.07 69.07
N GLY A 8 -6.54 -28.67 68.16
CA GLY A 8 -5.66 -27.88 67.30
C GLY A 8 -6.42 -27.34 66.08
N LEU A 9 -6.44 -26.00 65.98
CA LEU A 9 -7.03 -25.28 64.83
C LEU A 9 -6.01 -25.27 63.67
N MET A 10 -6.25 -26.02 62.60
CA MET A 10 -5.48 -25.91 61.36
C MET A 10 -6.04 -24.75 60.51
N LEU A 11 -5.29 -23.70 60.38
CA LEU A 11 -5.51 -22.61 59.42
C LEU A 11 -5.04 -23.06 58.03
N ALA A 12 -5.98 -23.36 57.14
CA ALA A 12 -5.73 -23.58 55.74
C ALA A 12 -5.60 -22.25 55.02
N SER A 13 -4.35 -21.86 54.69
CA SER A 13 -4.06 -20.68 53.85
C SER A 13 -4.35 -21.02 52.42
N ALA A 14 -5.48 -20.55 51.87
CA ALA A 14 -5.76 -20.60 50.46
C ALA A 14 -4.92 -19.56 49.69
N LEU A 15 -3.90 -20.03 48.99
CA LEU A 15 -3.19 -19.20 48.00
C LEU A 15 -4.12 -18.95 46.79
N LEU A 16 -4.63 -17.72 46.70
CA LEU A 16 -5.30 -17.23 45.48
C LEU A 16 -4.20 -16.93 44.44
N LEU A 17 -4.01 -17.84 43.50
CA LEU A 17 -3.24 -17.60 42.28
C LEU A 17 -4.04 -16.66 41.36
N VAL A 18 -3.74 -15.38 41.45
CA VAL A 18 -4.20 -14.38 40.48
C VAL A 18 -3.47 -14.66 39.16
N HIS A 19 -4.16 -15.32 38.23
CA HIS A 19 -3.71 -15.41 36.85
C HIS A 19 -3.86 -14.04 36.20
N ALA A 20 -2.78 -13.27 36.14
CA ALA A 20 -2.72 -12.09 35.28
C ALA A 20 -2.78 -12.56 33.82
N GLN A 21 -3.95 -12.54 33.20
CA GLN A 21 -4.09 -12.69 31.77
C GLN A 21 -3.45 -11.47 31.12
N ALA A 22 -2.40 -11.69 30.33
CA ALA A 22 -1.86 -10.66 29.46
C ALA A 22 -3.01 -10.15 28.56
N PRO A 23 -3.18 -8.83 28.39
CA PRO A 23 -4.21 -8.32 27.50
C PRO A 23 -3.97 -8.89 26.10
N GLY A 24 -4.96 -9.62 25.58
CA GLY A 24 -4.85 -10.25 24.28
C GLY A 24 -4.55 -9.19 23.20
N MET A 25 -3.73 -9.53 22.20
CA MET A 25 -3.36 -8.66 21.07
C MET A 25 -4.57 -7.97 20.39
N ALA A 26 -5.77 -8.52 20.55
CA ALA A 26 -7.02 -7.95 20.04
C ALA A 26 -7.40 -6.61 20.72
N GLN A 27 -6.99 -6.36 21.95
CA GLN A 27 -7.32 -5.12 22.69
C GLN A 27 -6.41 -3.95 22.35
N VAL A 28 -5.20 -4.21 21.86
CA VAL A 28 -4.24 -3.14 21.46
C VAL A 28 -4.63 -2.51 20.12
N MET A 29 -5.41 -3.21 19.30
CA MET A 29 -5.81 -2.75 17.96
C MET A 29 -7.08 -1.87 17.94
N GLN A 30 -7.80 -1.74 19.06
CA GLN A 30 -9.07 -1.01 19.10
C GLN A 30 -8.97 0.50 19.33
N ASN A 31 -7.78 1.06 19.63
CA ASN A 31 -7.65 2.44 20.08
C ASN A 31 -6.75 3.36 19.22
N SER A 32 -6.29 2.96 18.04
CA SER A 32 -5.61 3.89 17.13
C SER A 32 -6.33 3.98 15.80
N GLU A 33 -6.75 5.19 15.42
CA GLU A 33 -7.32 5.46 14.08
C GLU A 33 -6.30 5.20 12.95
N ALA A 34 -5.02 5.03 13.27
CA ALA A 34 -3.96 4.68 12.33
C ALA A 34 -3.21 3.44 12.82
N PRO A 35 -2.98 2.43 11.96
CA PRO A 35 -2.34 1.17 12.35
C PRO A 35 -0.85 1.28 12.66
N ILE A 36 -0.23 2.41 12.38
CA ILE A 36 1.19 2.71 12.67
C ILE A 36 1.30 4.15 13.19
N ASP A 37 1.77 4.32 14.42
CA ASP A 37 1.93 5.65 15.05
C ASP A 37 2.91 6.55 14.28
N LYS A 38 3.95 5.96 13.67
CA LYS A 38 4.96 6.67 12.89
C LYS A 38 5.22 5.94 11.58
N PRO A 39 4.43 6.24 10.53
CA PRO A 39 4.67 5.63 9.22
C PRO A 39 6.01 6.12 8.65
N LEU A 40 6.84 5.17 8.21
CA LEU A 40 8.11 5.42 7.54
C LEU A 40 7.99 5.00 6.07
N SER A 41 8.32 5.90 5.17
CA SER A 41 8.41 5.58 3.75
C SER A 41 9.48 4.52 3.48
N GLY A 42 9.32 3.77 2.39
CA GLY A 42 10.34 2.87 1.87
C GLY A 42 11.70 3.53 1.63
N TYR A 43 11.73 4.85 1.46
CA TYR A 43 12.93 5.68 1.38
C TYR A 43 13.93 5.46 2.53
N HIS A 44 13.43 5.29 3.75
CA HIS A 44 14.26 5.10 4.96
C HIS A 44 14.95 3.72 5.05
N PHE A 45 14.63 2.82 4.14
CA PHE A 45 15.14 1.44 4.11
C PHE A 45 16.03 1.17 2.89
N LEU A 46 16.37 2.22 2.12
CA LEU A 46 17.23 2.12 0.95
C LEU A 46 18.71 2.05 1.35
N THR A 47 19.50 1.40 0.49
CA THR A 47 20.96 1.53 0.58
C THR A 47 21.38 2.95 0.17
N PRO A 48 22.56 3.45 0.62
CA PRO A 48 23.03 4.76 0.25
C PRO A 48 23.07 5.00 -1.27
N GLU A 49 23.42 3.98 -2.05
CA GLU A 49 23.50 4.04 -3.51
C GLU A 49 22.11 4.21 -4.15
N THR A 50 21.14 3.40 -3.70
CA THR A 50 19.75 3.49 -4.19
C THR A 50 19.12 4.81 -3.78
N LEU A 51 19.44 5.29 -2.57
CA LEU A 51 18.98 6.58 -2.07
C LEU A 51 19.52 7.73 -2.94
N ALA A 52 20.82 7.74 -3.21
CA ALA A 52 21.43 8.73 -4.08
C ALA A 52 20.82 8.72 -5.48
N MET A 53 20.57 7.52 -6.04
CA MET A 53 19.90 7.36 -7.33
C MET A 53 18.48 7.94 -7.31
N GLN A 54 17.72 7.75 -6.25
CA GLN A 54 16.35 8.30 -6.16
C GLN A 54 16.35 9.82 -6.04
N GLN A 55 17.33 10.40 -5.36
CA GLN A 55 17.42 11.83 -5.11
C GLN A 55 17.88 12.64 -6.30
N ASP A 56 18.61 12.04 -7.22
CA ASP A 56 19.13 12.68 -8.42
C ASP A 56 18.20 12.43 -9.60
N GLU A 57 17.54 13.47 -10.11
CA GLU A 57 16.60 13.38 -11.24
C GLU A 57 17.27 12.84 -12.52
N PHE A 58 18.58 13.04 -12.72
CA PHE A 58 19.31 12.53 -13.86
C PHE A 58 19.70 11.06 -13.70
N ALA A 59 20.00 10.63 -12.47
CA ALA A 59 20.36 9.24 -12.16
C ALA A 59 19.13 8.35 -11.97
N ASN A 60 17.98 8.92 -11.63
CA ASN A 60 16.74 8.16 -11.39
C ASN A 60 16.09 7.75 -12.72
N PRO A 61 16.16 6.45 -13.11
CA PRO A 61 15.62 6.00 -14.39
C PRO A 61 14.11 6.18 -14.53
N GLY A 62 13.37 6.27 -13.42
CA GLY A 62 11.91 6.47 -13.41
C GLY A 62 11.49 7.77 -14.10
N TYR A 63 12.35 8.77 -14.17
CA TYR A 63 12.06 10.03 -14.89
C TYR A 63 11.94 9.85 -16.41
N LEU A 64 12.53 8.80 -16.99
CA LEU A 64 12.30 8.46 -18.39
C LEU A 64 10.84 8.09 -18.66
N TRP A 65 10.20 7.38 -17.71
CA TRP A 65 8.75 7.08 -17.78
C TRP A 65 7.90 8.32 -17.60
N VAL A 66 8.29 9.23 -16.70
CA VAL A 66 7.61 10.51 -16.52
C VAL A 66 7.67 11.36 -17.78
N ALA A 67 8.83 11.45 -18.42
CA ALA A 67 9.00 12.20 -19.68
C ALA A 67 8.15 11.61 -20.81
N ALA A 68 8.23 10.29 -21.03
CA ALA A 68 7.39 9.60 -22.00
C ALA A 68 5.89 9.73 -21.66
N GLY A 69 5.55 9.81 -20.37
CA GLY A 69 4.19 10.07 -19.88
C GLY A 69 3.68 11.46 -20.22
N ALA A 70 4.55 12.48 -20.12
CA ALA A 70 4.22 13.84 -20.54
C ALA A 70 3.89 13.90 -22.05
N GLU A 71 4.68 13.21 -22.87
CA GLU A 71 4.42 13.09 -24.29
C GLU A 71 3.11 12.33 -24.58
N ALA A 72 2.91 11.18 -23.91
CA ALA A 72 1.71 10.38 -24.05
C ALA A 72 0.43 11.14 -23.63
N PHE A 73 0.53 12.03 -22.64
CA PHE A 73 -0.57 12.88 -22.16
C PHE A 73 -0.99 13.93 -23.22
N GLN A 74 -0.02 14.47 -23.95
CA GLN A 74 -0.24 15.46 -25.02
C GLN A 74 -0.63 14.80 -26.36
N GLN A 75 -0.28 13.54 -26.56
CA GLN A 75 -0.47 12.86 -27.83
C GLN A 75 -1.94 12.67 -28.16
N ASN A 76 -2.37 13.17 -29.32
CA ASN A 76 -3.69 12.91 -29.88
C ASN A 76 -3.80 11.44 -30.31
N VAL A 77 -4.79 10.74 -29.76
CA VAL A 77 -5.14 9.36 -30.11
C VAL A 77 -6.66 9.26 -30.13
N GLY A 78 -7.21 8.70 -31.20
CA GLY A 78 -8.68 8.65 -31.36
C GLY A 78 -9.28 10.07 -31.46
N THR A 79 -10.20 10.40 -30.55
CA THR A 79 -10.92 11.69 -30.56
C THR A 79 -10.16 12.85 -29.89
N GLY A 80 -8.96 12.61 -29.37
CA GLY A 80 -8.15 13.66 -28.73
C GLY A 80 -7.09 13.13 -27.78
N SER A 81 -6.44 14.06 -27.10
CA SER A 81 -5.45 13.77 -26.06
C SER A 81 -6.03 13.94 -24.66
N CYS A 82 -5.28 13.51 -23.63
CA CYS A 82 -5.62 13.85 -22.24
C CYS A 82 -5.58 15.38 -22.03
N ALA A 83 -4.61 16.05 -22.67
CA ALA A 83 -4.41 17.49 -22.60
C ALA A 83 -5.54 18.32 -23.23
N ASN A 84 -6.38 17.76 -24.09
CA ASN A 84 -7.54 18.46 -24.61
C ASN A 84 -8.61 18.72 -23.54
N CYS A 85 -8.66 17.87 -22.51
CA CYS A 85 -9.64 17.98 -21.41
C CYS A 85 -9.00 18.45 -20.10
N HIS A 86 -7.71 18.20 -19.92
CA HIS A 86 -7.00 18.43 -18.66
C HIS A 86 -5.74 19.29 -18.91
N ASP A 87 -5.69 20.47 -18.35
CA ASP A 87 -4.41 21.17 -18.19
C ASP A 87 -3.50 20.30 -17.27
N SER A 88 -2.22 20.24 -17.58
CA SER A 88 -1.24 19.53 -16.74
C SER A 88 -1.26 20.03 -15.28
N LYS A 89 -1.52 21.33 -15.05
CA LYS A 89 -1.69 21.91 -13.71
C LYS A 89 -2.92 21.34 -12.98
N ALA A 90 -3.96 20.92 -13.71
CA ALA A 90 -5.14 20.29 -13.15
C ALA A 90 -4.83 18.86 -12.61
N MET A 91 -3.67 18.30 -12.95
CA MET A 91 -3.23 17.00 -12.42
C MET A 91 -2.55 17.12 -11.05
N VAL A 92 -2.20 18.32 -10.60
CA VAL A 92 -1.61 18.54 -9.26
C VAL A 92 -2.56 18.03 -8.18
N GLY A 93 -2.07 17.17 -7.32
CA GLY A 93 -2.84 16.55 -6.23
C GLY A 93 -3.84 15.47 -6.65
N VAL A 94 -3.98 15.16 -7.95
CA VAL A 94 -4.94 14.14 -8.41
C VAL A 94 -4.60 12.77 -7.83
N ALA A 95 -3.34 12.35 -7.89
CA ALA A 95 -2.93 11.03 -7.45
C ALA A 95 -3.10 10.83 -5.93
N THR A 96 -3.10 11.90 -5.12
CA THR A 96 -3.26 11.78 -3.66
C THR A 96 -4.60 11.20 -3.23
N ARG A 97 -5.61 11.22 -4.11
CA ARG A 97 -7.00 10.86 -3.81
C ARG A 97 -7.36 9.43 -4.20
N TYR A 98 -6.40 8.66 -4.70
CA TYR A 98 -6.64 7.28 -5.14
C TYR A 98 -6.02 6.27 -4.18
N PRO A 99 -6.66 5.08 -4.03
CA PRO A 99 -7.93 4.71 -4.66
C PRO A 99 -9.13 5.44 -4.03
N LYS A 100 -10.21 5.56 -4.79
CA LYS A 100 -11.47 6.16 -4.33
C LYS A 100 -12.65 5.28 -4.73
N PHE A 101 -13.79 5.45 -4.04
CA PHE A 101 -15.04 4.82 -4.47
C PHE A 101 -15.63 5.57 -5.67
N ASP A 102 -16.01 4.83 -6.69
CA ASP A 102 -16.71 5.34 -7.86
C ASP A 102 -18.21 5.03 -7.72
N GLU A 103 -19.00 6.06 -7.46
CA GLU A 103 -20.45 5.96 -7.28
C GLU A 103 -21.16 5.43 -8.54
N SER A 104 -20.63 5.69 -9.74
CA SER A 104 -21.24 5.26 -11.00
C SER A 104 -21.02 3.76 -11.25
N ALA A 105 -19.87 3.25 -10.89
CA ALA A 105 -19.48 1.84 -11.03
C ALA A 105 -19.75 1.01 -9.78
N GLN A 106 -20.10 1.65 -8.65
CA GLN A 106 -20.32 1.03 -7.34
C GLN A 106 -19.13 0.16 -6.88
N THR A 107 -17.91 0.61 -7.19
CA THR A 107 -16.68 -0.10 -6.86
C THR A 107 -15.54 0.87 -6.52
N LEU A 108 -14.44 0.36 -5.98
CA LEU A 108 -13.20 1.15 -5.90
C LEU A 108 -12.57 1.29 -7.27
N ILE A 109 -11.96 2.43 -7.49
CA ILE A 109 -11.14 2.71 -8.65
C ILE A 109 -9.80 3.33 -8.21
N ASN A 110 -8.70 2.82 -8.73
CA ASN A 110 -7.39 3.44 -8.59
C ASN A 110 -7.07 4.39 -9.76
N LEU A 111 -5.88 4.97 -9.77
CA LEU A 111 -5.51 5.93 -10.81
C LEU A 111 -5.50 5.30 -12.20
N GLU A 112 -4.99 4.08 -12.34
CA GLU A 112 -4.95 3.33 -13.59
C GLU A 112 -6.36 3.02 -14.12
N GLY A 113 -7.26 2.64 -13.23
CA GLY A 113 -8.67 2.44 -13.55
C GLY A 113 -9.33 3.74 -14.03
N GLN A 114 -9.04 4.87 -13.38
CA GLN A 114 -9.56 6.19 -13.81
C GLN A 114 -9.02 6.60 -15.19
N ILE A 115 -7.74 6.34 -15.48
CA ILE A 115 -7.16 6.56 -16.81
C ILE A 115 -7.95 5.75 -17.85
N ASN A 116 -8.22 4.48 -17.56
CA ASN A 116 -8.98 3.61 -18.47
C ASN A 116 -10.44 4.07 -18.63
N GLN A 117 -11.11 4.50 -17.58
CA GLN A 117 -12.45 5.09 -17.71
C GLN A 117 -12.46 6.32 -18.63
N CYS A 118 -11.47 7.21 -18.49
CA CYS A 118 -11.36 8.37 -19.39
C CYS A 118 -11.15 7.92 -20.85
N ARG A 119 -10.28 6.93 -21.07
CA ARG A 119 -10.01 6.40 -22.41
C ARG A 119 -11.24 5.79 -23.05
N THR A 120 -11.95 4.94 -22.34
CA THR A 120 -13.13 4.24 -22.90
C THR A 120 -14.33 5.19 -23.05
N ASN A 121 -14.62 6.01 -22.06
CA ASN A 121 -15.85 6.78 -22.01
C ASN A 121 -15.75 8.14 -22.73
N ARG A 122 -14.52 8.72 -22.81
CA ARG A 122 -14.31 10.07 -23.37
C ARG A 122 -13.55 10.05 -24.69
N GLN A 123 -12.51 9.22 -24.79
CA GLN A 123 -11.70 9.14 -26.01
C GLN A 123 -12.18 8.07 -26.99
N GLN A 124 -13.16 7.23 -26.61
CA GLN A 124 -13.67 6.11 -27.43
C GLN A 124 -12.55 5.15 -27.85
N LEU A 125 -11.58 4.92 -26.97
CA LEU A 125 -10.43 4.05 -27.17
C LEU A 125 -10.54 2.82 -26.27
N PRO A 126 -9.97 1.67 -26.66
CA PRO A 126 -9.90 0.51 -25.77
C PRO A 126 -9.09 0.81 -24.53
N ALA A 127 -9.45 0.15 -23.42
CA ALA A 127 -8.68 0.21 -22.19
C ALA A 127 -7.24 -0.25 -22.43
N LEU A 128 -6.29 0.39 -21.76
CA LEU A 128 -4.90 -0.07 -21.71
C LEU A 128 -4.81 -1.27 -20.76
N ALA A 129 -4.04 -2.28 -21.16
CA ALA A 129 -3.67 -3.32 -20.20
C ALA A 129 -2.91 -2.69 -19.03
N LEU A 130 -3.25 -3.11 -17.81
CA LEU A 130 -2.49 -2.75 -16.61
C LEU A 130 -1.05 -3.29 -16.78
N GLU A 131 -0.05 -2.59 -16.30
CA GLU A 131 1.38 -2.85 -16.56
C GLU A 131 1.82 -2.66 -18.02
N SER A 132 0.95 -2.27 -18.95
CA SER A 132 1.43 -1.84 -20.26
C SER A 132 2.30 -0.60 -20.14
N GLN A 133 3.29 -0.50 -20.99
CA GLN A 133 4.22 0.63 -21.01
C GLN A 133 3.49 1.99 -21.05
N ARG A 134 2.46 2.10 -21.89
CA ARG A 134 1.67 3.33 -22.00
C ARG A 134 0.87 3.65 -20.71
N MET A 135 0.33 2.64 -20.02
CA MET A 135 -0.33 2.84 -18.73
C MET A 135 0.66 3.35 -17.70
N LEU A 136 1.83 2.73 -17.60
CA LEU A 136 2.90 3.15 -16.67
C LEU A 136 3.44 4.55 -16.99
N TYR A 137 3.54 4.92 -18.25
CA TYR A 137 3.90 6.29 -18.67
C TYR A 137 2.89 7.30 -18.13
N LEU A 138 1.60 7.10 -18.40
CA LEU A 138 0.55 8.03 -17.99
C LEU A 138 0.42 8.10 -16.47
N SER A 139 0.39 6.96 -15.78
CA SER A 139 0.25 6.93 -14.32
C SER A 139 1.47 7.57 -13.63
N SER A 140 2.70 7.35 -14.11
CA SER A 140 3.89 7.97 -13.54
C SER A 140 3.90 9.50 -13.73
N PHE A 141 3.55 9.98 -14.92
CA PHE A 141 3.45 11.42 -15.20
C PHE A 141 2.40 12.10 -14.29
N ILE A 142 1.20 11.51 -14.19
CA ILE A 142 0.13 12.08 -13.36
C ILE A 142 0.52 12.03 -11.88
N THR A 143 1.10 10.94 -11.40
CA THR A 143 1.54 10.81 -10.01
C THR A 143 2.66 11.78 -9.68
N ARG A 144 3.59 12.02 -10.60
CA ARG A 144 4.67 13.00 -10.44
C ARG A 144 4.13 14.42 -10.18
N GLN A 145 2.97 14.79 -10.74
CA GLN A 145 2.35 16.10 -10.47
C GLN A 145 1.90 16.25 -9.00
N SER A 146 1.84 15.16 -8.25
CA SER A 146 1.48 15.15 -6.83
C SER A 146 2.66 14.83 -5.91
N GLN A 147 3.89 14.83 -6.42
CA GLN A 147 5.09 14.53 -5.62
C GLN A 147 5.22 15.51 -4.45
N GLY A 148 5.60 15.00 -3.28
CA GLY A 148 5.71 15.78 -2.04
C GLY A 148 4.38 16.04 -1.34
N MET A 149 3.23 15.74 -1.96
CA MET A 149 1.92 15.91 -1.35
C MET A 149 1.50 14.66 -0.58
N ALA A 150 0.90 14.85 0.59
CA ALA A 150 0.38 13.76 1.40
C ALA A 150 -0.85 13.11 0.74
N THR A 151 -0.95 11.77 0.82
CA THR A 151 -2.14 11.04 0.38
C THR A 151 -3.36 11.39 1.24
N SER A 152 -4.54 11.43 0.62
CA SER A 152 -5.80 11.77 1.27
C SER A 152 -6.95 10.97 0.66
N VAL A 153 -7.06 9.70 1.04
CA VAL A 153 -8.13 8.81 0.58
C VAL A 153 -9.33 8.83 1.54
N SER A 154 -10.54 8.71 0.99
CA SER A 154 -11.74 8.54 1.81
C SER A 154 -11.90 7.07 2.21
N ILE A 155 -12.10 6.84 3.49
CA ILE A 155 -12.36 5.52 4.09
C ILE A 155 -13.77 5.41 4.69
N ARG A 156 -14.61 6.42 4.47
CA ARG A 156 -15.97 6.51 5.04
C ARG A 156 -17.04 6.22 3.98
N GLY A 157 -18.27 6.06 4.42
CA GLY A 157 -19.39 5.79 3.52
C GLY A 157 -19.19 4.49 2.74
N PRO A 158 -19.41 4.49 1.42
CA PRO A 158 -19.31 3.29 0.60
C PRO A 158 -17.90 2.70 0.50
N ALA A 159 -16.85 3.47 0.84
CA ALA A 159 -15.48 2.98 0.89
C ALA A 159 -15.17 2.15 2.16
N ALA A 160 -15.96 2.28 3.23
CA ALA A 160 -15.67 1.61 4.50
C ALA A 160 -15.62 0.07 4.41
N PRO A 161 -16.55 -0.61 3.73
CA PRO A 161 -16.45 -2.07 3.57
C PRO A 161 -15.22 -2.51 2.79
N TRP A 162 -14.70 -1.67 1.89
CA TRP A 162 -13.49 -1.94 1.13
C TRP A 162 -12.24 -1.82 2.01
N LEU A 163 -12.21 -0.83 2.90
CA LEU A 163 -11.13 -0.70 3.87
C LEU A 163 -11.01 -1.94 4.75
N GLU A 164 -12.13 -2.44 5.29
CA GLU A 164 -12.13 -3.65 6.11
C GLU A 164 -11.68 -4.89 5.32
N ARG A 165 -12.14 -5.07 4.09
CA ARG A 165 -11.64 -6.15 3.21
C ARG A 165 -10.15 -6.05 2.95
N GLY A 166 -9.62 -4.85 2.74
CA GLY A 166 -8.19 -4.62 2.55
C GLY A 166 -7.38 -4.93 3.81
N LYS A 167 -7.91 -4.55 4.98
CA LYS A 167 -7.35 -4.90 6.28
C LYS A 167 -7.32 -6.42 6.49
N ASP A 168 -8.43 -7.10 6.28
CA ASP A 168 -8.51 -8.56 6.40
C ASP A 168 -7.48 -9.22 5.47
N TYR A 169 -7.36 -8.73 4.24
CA TYR A 169 -6.37 -9.21 3.29
C TYR A 169 -4.94 -9.07 3.81
N PHE A 170 -4.60 -7.94 4.41
CA PHE A 170 -3.27 -7.64 4.94
C PHE A 170 -2.89 -8.55 6.12
N PHE A 171 -3.86 -8.94 6.95
CA PHE A 171 -3.65 -9.81 8.10
C PHE A 171 -3.84 -11.30 7.80
N GLN A 172 -4.45 -11.64 6.68
CA GLN A 172 -4.70 -13.04 6.30
C GLN A 172 -3.41 -13.76 5.90
N ARG A 173 -3.11 -14.87 6.56
CA ARG A 173 -2.03 -15.76 6.18
C ARG A 173 -2.34 -16.50 4.88
N ARG A 174 -1.33 -16.64 4.02
CA ARG A 174 -1.48 -17.25 2.70
C ARG A 174 -0.22 -17.90 2.20
N GLY A 175 -0.36 -18.67 1.10
CA GLY A 175 0.73 -19.37 0.44
C GLY A 175 1.27 -20.54 1.25
N GLN A 176 2.22 -21.26 0.62
CA GLN A 176 2.85 -22.42 1.26
C GLN A 176 3.70 -22.03 2.48
N LEU A 177 4.19 -20.79 2.52
CA LEU A 177 4.95 -20.28 3.66
C LEU A 177 4.05 -19.81 4.81
N ASN A 178 2.72 -19.81 4.63
CA ASN A 178 1.73 -19.43 5.64
C ASN A 178 2.05 -18.08 6.30
N LEU A 179 2.34 -17.06 5.47
CA LEU A 179 2.71 -15.72 5.91
C LEU A 179 1.64 -14.70 5.51
N ALA A 180 1.47 -13.68 6.35
CA ALA A 180 0.65 -12.51 6.10
C ALA A 180 1.52 -11.26 5.95
N CYS A 181 1.02 -10.22 5.28
CA CYS A 181 1.76 -8.97 5.03
C CYS A 181 2.28 -8.34 6.33
N HIS A 182 1.44 -8.30 7.38
CA HIS A 182 1.78 -7.69 8.67
C HIS A 182 2.98 -8.34 9.36
N GLN A 183 3.23 -9.64 9.14
CA GLN A 183 4.35 -10.33 9.79
C GLN A 183 5.72 -9.78 9.32
N CYS A 184 5.79 -9.36 8.04
CA CYS A 184 6.97 -8.67 7.53
C CYS A 184 6.89 -7.16 7.82
N HIS A 185 5.78 -6.51 7.47
CA HIS A 185 5.70 -5.06 7.39
C HIS A 185 5.34 -4.35 8.72
N ASP A 186 4.75 -5.06 9.68
CA ASP A 186 4.50 -4.53 11.04
C ASP A 186 5.46 -5.12 12.07
N GLN A 187 5.75 -6.43 12.00
CA GLN A 187 6.51 -7.13 13.05
C GLN A 187 8.00 -7.26 12.76
N SER A 188 8.42 -7.14 11.51
CA SER A 188 9.80 -7.43 11.08
C SER A 188 10.43 -6.32 10.23
N TRP A 189 9.81 -5.14 10.12
CA TRP A 189 10.44 -4.02 9.41
C TRP A 189 11.76 -3.65 10.08
N GLY A 190 12.71 -3.18 9.30
CA GLY A 190 14.07 -2.89 9.76
C GLY A 190 14.98 -4.12 9.88
N LYS A 191 14.45 -5.36 9.73
CA LYS A 191 15.28 -6.58 9.68
C LYS A 191 15.69 -6.85 8.24
N MET A 192 16.81 -7.56 8.08
CA MET A 192 17.31 -7.99 6.77
C MET A 192 16.49 -9.17 6.25
N LEU A 193 16.09 -9.09 4.99
CA LEU A 193 15.58 -10.22 4.22
C LEU A 193 16.36 -10.32 2.92
N ARG A 194 17.16 -11.39 2.75
CA ARG A 194 18.12 -11.50 1.67
C ARG A 194 19.14 -10.34 1.73
N GLY A 195 19.16 -9.45 0.74
CA GLY A 195 20.06 -8.31 0.70
C GLY A 195 19.44 -6.95 1.05
N ASP A 196 18.17 -6.93 1.51
CA ASP A 196 17.41 -5.71 1.71
C ASP A 196 16.79 -5.61 3.10
N LEU A 197 16.61 -4.39 3.58
CA LEU A 197 15.80 -4.13 4.76
C LEU A 197 14.32 -4.27 4.42
N ILE A 198 13.59 -4.98 5.27
CA ILE A 198 12.13 -5.02 5.20
C ILE A 198 11.59 -3.63 5.57
N SER A 199 10.85 -3.01 4.66
CA SER A 199 10.17 -1.74 4.94
C SER A 199 8.83 -1.96 5.63
N GLN A 200 8.18 -0.87 6.06
CA GLN A 200 6.80 -0.92 6.57
C GLN A 200 5.74 -1.15 5.48
N GLY A 201 6.12 -1.37 4.22
CA GLY A 201 5.19 -1.65 3.13
C GLY A 201 4.31 -0.47 2.72
N GLN A 202 4.79 0.76 2.90
CA GLN A 202 4.05 1.96 2.49
C GLN A 202 4.08 2.13 0.97
N PRO A 203 2.94 2.42 0.32
CA PRO A 203 2.82 2.45 -1.13
C PRO A 203 3.17 3.80 -1.76
N ASN A 204 3.56 4.80 -0.98
CA ASN A 204 3.73 6.20 -1.40
C ASN A 204 4.80 6.43 -2.48
N GLY A 205 5.61 5.42 -2.80
CA GLY A 205 6.62 5.47 -3.88
C GLY A 205 6.12 4.96 -5.24
N PHE A 206 4.90 4.39 -5.33
CA PHE A 206 4.41 3.78 -6.57
C PHE A 206 3.61 4.76 -7.45
N PRO A 207 3.67 4.58 -8.80
CA PRO A 207 4.50 3.62 -9.52
C PRO A 207 5.99 3.87 -9.28
N ALA A 208 6.78 2.79 -9.17
CA ALA A 208 8.19 2.85 -8.80
C ALA A 208 9.08 2.13 -9.82
N TYR A 209 10.28 2.67 -10.06
CA TYR A 209 11.32 1.96 -10.78
C TYR A 209 11.96 0.93 -9.85
N ARG A 210 11.95 -0.32 -10.25
CA ARG A 210 12.59 -1.38 -9.48
C ARG A 210 13.82 -1.91 -10.19
N LEU A 211 14.93 -1.94 -9.46
CA LEU A 211 16.21 -2.43 -10.00
C LEU A 211 16.12 -3.90 -10.42
N GLU A 212 15.35 -4.73 -9.68
CA GLU A 212 15.11 -6.13 -10.05
C GLU A 212 14.35 -6.28 -11.37
N TRP A 213 13.45 -5.34 -11.69
CA TRP A 213 12.65 -5.38 -12.91
C TRP A 213 13.32 -4.65 -14.09
N GLN A 214 14.34 -3.84 -13.80
CA GLN A 214 14.92 -2.89 -14.76
C GLN A 214 13.84 -2.05 -15.46
N GLY A 215 12.81 -1.66 -14.70
CA GLY A 215 11.65 -0.97 -15.23
C GLY A 215 10.73 -0.42 -14.16
N LEU A 216 9.81 0.43 -14.59
CA LEU A 216 8.72 0.93 -13.74
C LEU A 216 7.64 -0.14 -13.60
N GLY A 217 6.97 -0.16 -12.45
CA GLY A 217 5.81 -1.01 -12.23
C GLY A 217 4.86 -0.42 -11.21
N SER A 218 3.61 -0.89 -11.26
CA SER A 218 2.55 -0.47 -10.34
C SER A 218 2.69 -1.12 -8.96
N LEU A 219 1.91 -0.62 -8.00
CA LEU A 219 1.74 -1.27 -6.71
C LEU A 219 1.21 -2.70 -6.85
N HIS A 220 0.24 -2.94 -7.74
CA HIS A 220 -0.36 -4.26 -7.92
C HIS A 220 0.65 -5.30 -8.42
N ARG A 221 1.56 -4.93 -9.32
CA ARG A 221 2.69 -5.79 -9.71
C ARG A 221 3.56 -6.13 -8.51
N ARG A 222 3.84 -5.15 -7.64
CA ARG A 222 4.62 -5.41 -6.41
C ARG A 222 3.91 -6.35 -5.45
N LEU A 223 2.58 -6.25 -5.34
CA LEU A 223 1.79 -7.18 -4.52
C LEU A 223 1.90 -8.62 -5.05
N GLN A 224 1.83 -8.80 -6.38
CA GLN A 224 2.05 -10.12 -7.00
C GLN A 224 3.43 -10.70 -6.68
N ASP A 225 4.49 -9.88 -6.69
CA ASP A 225 5.83 -10.33 -6.32
C ASP A 225 5.90 -10.79 -4.85
N CYS A 226 5.29 -10.02 -3.94
CA CYS A 226 5.23 -10.42 -2.53
C CYS A 226 4.48 -11.73 -2.34
N GLU A 227 3.34 -11.91 -3.00
CA GLU A 227 2.55 -13.15 -2.93
C GLU A 227 3.30 -14.34 -3.53
N SER A 228 3.93 -14.15 -4.68
CA SER A 228 4.80 -15.16 -5.29
C SER A 228 5.96 -15.54 -4.36
N GLY A 229 6.54 -14.55 -3.68
CA GLY A 229 7.61 -14.76 -2.70
C GLY A 229 7.21 -15.63 -1.52
N VAL A 230 5.94 -15.59 -1.09
CA VAL A 230 5.40 -16.47 -0.04
C VAL A 230 4.71 -17.70 -0.62
N ARG A 231 4.86 -17.95 -1.93
CA ARG A 231 4.27 -19.06 -2.67
C ARG A 231 2.75 -19.10 -2.56
N ALA A 232 2.12 -17.93 -2.57
CA ALA A 232 0.68 -17.78 -2.65
C ALA A 232 0.21 -17.65 -4.10
N LYS A 233 -1.06 -18.00 -4.35
CA LYS A 233 -1.71 -17.64 -5.60
C LYS A 233 -1.91 -16.13 -5.63
N THR A 234 -1.40 -15.48 -6.69
CA THR A 234 -1.56 -14.04 -6.91
C THR A 234 -2.99 -13.70 -7.32
N GLN A 235 -3.41 -12.47 -7.06
CA GLN A 235 -4.64 -11.92 -7.60
C GLN A 235 -4.38 -11.29 -8.98
N GLU A 236 -5.43 -11.09 -9.75
CA GLU A 236 -5.35 -10.34 -10.99
C GLU A 236 -5.12 -8.85 -10.71
N LEU A 237 -4.37 -8.20 -11.60
CA LEU A 237 -4.19 -6.75 -11.55
C LEU A 237 -5.55 -6.04 -11.67
N GLY A 238 -5.79 -5.05 -10.84
CA GLY A 238 -7.06 -4.32 -10.81
C GLY A 238 -8.23 -5.08 -10.17
N SER A 239 -8.01 -6.29 -9.62
CA SER A 239 -9.06 -7.03 -8.92
C SER A 239 -9.54 -6.29 -7.67
N ASP A 240 -10.79 -6.56 -7.28
CA ASP A 240 -11.38 -6.01 -6.05
C ASP A 240 -10.51 -6.27 -4.81
N ALA A 241 -9.88 -7.44 -4.74
CA ALA A 241 -9.01 -7.79 -3.63
C ALA A 241 -7.79 -6.87 -3.54
N TYR A 242 -7.15 -6.59 -4.68
CA TYR A 242 -6.01 -5.68 -4.74
C TYR A 242 -6.41 -4.22 -4.56
N LEU A 243 -7.56 -3.78 -5.11
CA LEU A 243 -8.08 -2.44 -4.87
C LEU A 243 -8.40 -2.19 -3.39
N ALA A 244 -9.00 -3.17 -2.72
CA ALA A 244 -9.26 -3.10 -1.28
C ALA A 244 -7.95 -3.04 -0.48
N LEU A 245 -6.97 -3.90 -0.81
CA LEU A 245 -5.65 -3.88 -0.18
C LEU A 245 -4.93 -2.56 -0.43
N GLU A 246 -4.97 -2.03 -1.65
CA GLU A 246 -4.39 -0.72 -2.00
C GLU A 246 -5.00 0.40 -1.15
N LEU A 247 -6.34 0.44 -0.99
CA LEU A 247 -7.00 1.41 -0.12
C LEU A 247 -6.48 1.33 1.32
N TYR A 248 -6.38 0.11 1.85
CA TYR A 248 -5.86 -0.10 3.21
C TYR A 248 -4.40 0.36 3.35
N LEU A 249 -3.54 0.03 2.38
CA LEU A 249 -2.13 0.42 2.40
C LEU A 249 -1.96 1.93 2.27
N VAL A 250 -2.71 2.59 1.39
CA VAL A 250 -2.67 4.05 1.25
C VAL A 250 -3.19 4.74 2.51
N TRP A 251 -4.25 4.22 3.12
CA TRP A 251 -4.73 4.73 4.41
C TRP A 251 -3.66 4.60 5.51
N ARG A 252 -2.95 3.45 5.59
CA ARG A 252 -1.83 3.28 6.52
C ARG A 252 -0.70 4.29 6.31
N SER A 253 -0.52 4.76 5.09
CA SER A 253 0.52 5.71 4.72
C SER A 253 0.09 7.17 4.79
N GLN A 254 -1.11 7.48 5.28
CA GLN A 254 -1.58 8.85 5.44
C GLN A 254 -0.54 9.68 6.20
N LYS A 255 -0.30 10.89 5.71
CA LYS A 255 0.77 11.82 6.13
C LYS A 255 2.14 11.57 5.47
N LEU A 256 2.37 10.46 4.80
CA LEU A 256 3.56 10.33 3.97
C LEU A 256 3.37 11.06 2.63
N PRO A 257 4.40 11.80 2.18
CA PRO A 257 4.37 12.42 0.87
C PRO A 257 4.50 11.37 -0.23
N LEU A 258 3.89 11.59 -1.39
CA LEU A 258 4.13 10.82 -2.59
C LEU A 258 5.57 11.04 -3.07
N GLU A 259 6.27 9.96 -3.43
CA GLU A 259 7.68 9.98 -3.85
C GLU A 259 7.87 9.56 -5.31
N SER A 260 6.78 9.19 -6.02
CA SER A 260 6.91 8.70 -7.40
C SER A 260 7.48 9.77 -8.36
N PRO A 261 8.43 9.40 -9.23
CA PRO A 261 8.95 8.05 -9.42
C PRO A 261 10.03 7.68 -8.39
N ALA A 262 9.72 6.78 -7.50
CA ALA A 262 10.69 6.27 -6.54
C ALA A 262 11.58 5.19 -7.18
N VAL A 263 12.79 5.01 -6.63
CA VAL A 263 13.66 3.88 -6.97
C VAL A 263 13.62 2.87 -5.82
N ARG A 264 13.44 1.62 -6.14
CA ARG A 264 13.42 0.51 -5.19
C ARG A 264 14.23 -0.67 -5.74
N ARG A 265 14.77 -1.48 -4.84
CA ARG A 265 15.40 -2.73 -5.21
C ARG A 265 14.39 -3.84 -5.43
#